data_20422924d97e3a3c6cd72e5ea02fa9ad
#
_entry.id   20422924d97e3a3c6cd72e5ea02fa9ad
#
_cell.length_a   1.000
_cell.length_b   1.000
_cell.length_c   1.000
_cell.angle_alpha   90.00
_cell.angle_beta   90.00
_cell.angle_gamma   90.00
#
_symmetry.space_group_name_H-M   'P 1'
#
loop_
_entity.id
_entity.type
_entity.pdbx_description
1 polymer ?
#
loop_
_entity_poly.entity_id
_entity_poly.type
_entity_poly.pdbx_seq_one_letter_code
_entity_poly.pdbx_strand_id
1 'polypeptide(L)'
;FDVGAARQPRGCKNSHHSHDTEEVFIVHQGQWKFTWGEDGSDGETILSSGDTISIPTQLFRGFENVGDDNGFLFSVLGHLPNDTPGSVTWAPYVFAEAKQYGLVLLKNGQLIDTHSGQTVPSDQDLYSPVSGKELEAFSTLTLEDMSKNIKRNVEYASHETGGLTNEQGAQEYAVIGSQNNNEHMPAGKISRPHNFQLRRLMLDCGATVAKHSREEPEVLFVHRGSLTITTDKGAFTLGTGDL
;
A
#
# COMPACT_ATOMS: atom_id res chain seq x y z
N PHE A 1 3.51 4.43 11.35
CA PHE A 1 2.77 4.07 10.13
C PHE A 1 1.31 3.76 10.44
N ASP A 2 0.44 3.96 9.46
CA ASP A 2 -0.96 3.55 9.50
C ASP A 2 -1.18 2.32 8.62
N VAL A 3 -2.19 1.53 8.97
CA VAL A 3 -2.66 0.42 8.14
C VAL A 3 -4.07 0.69 7.66
N GLY A 4 -4.33 0.33 6.42
CA GLY A 4 -5.62 0.51 5.78
C GLY A 4 -5.97 -0.64 4.86
N ALA A 5 -7.17 -0.60 4.31
CA ALA A 5 -7.60 -1.57 3.33
C ALA A 5 -8.60 -0.98 2.35
N ALA A 6 -8.57 -1.46 1.11
CA ALA A 6 -9.60 -1.18 0.11
C ALA A 6 -10.25 -2.49 -0.33
N ARG A 7 -11.56 -2.60 -0.12
CA ARG A 7 -12.36 -3.72 -0.64
C ARG A 7 -13.30 -3.17 -1.71
N GLN A 8 -13.08 -3.55 -2.94
CA GLN A 8 -13.78 -2.93 -4.07
C GLN A 8 -14.27 -3.99 -5.06
N PRO A 9 -15.48 -3.81 -5.62
CA PRO A 9 -15.97 -4.65 -6.72
C PRO A 9 -15.15 -4.42 -7.99
N ARG A 10 -15.31 -5.32 -8.96
CA ARG A 10 -14.73 -5.19 -10.30
C ARG A 10 -15.04 -3.84 -10.93
N GLY A 11 -14.03 -3.23 -11.56
CA GLY A 11 -14.14 -1.94 -12.27
C GLY A 11 -14.17 -0.73 -11.36
N CYS A 12 -14.15 -0.91 -10.03
CA CYS A 12 -14.02 0.22 -9.12
C CYS A 12 -12.60 0.76 -9.15
N LYS A 13 -12.49 2.09 -9.29
CA LYS A 13 -11.24 2.83 -9.41
C LYS A 13 -11.03 3.71 -8.21
N ASN A 14 -9.77 3.84 -7.81
CA ASN A 14 -9.31 4.91 -6.93
C ASN A 14 -8.75 6.03 -7.80
N SER A 15 -9.13 7.28 -7.50
CA SER A 15 -8.68 8.46 -8.25
C SER A 15 -7.17 8.66 -8.11
N HIS A 16 -6.52 9.17 -9.18
CA HIS A 16 -5.11 9.48 -9.14
C HIS A 16 -4.80 10.55 -8.10
N HIS A 17 -3.92 10.20 -7.19
CA HIS A 17 -3.43 11.07 -6.13
C HIS A 17 -2.00 10.71 -5.77
N SER A 18 -1.34 11.59 -5.07
CA SER A 18 0.02 11.42 -4.56
C SER A 18 0.03 11.63 -3.05
N HIS A 19 0.96 10.99 -2.36
CA HIS A 19 1.28 11.25 -0.97
C HIS A 19 2.70 11.80 -0.83
N ASP A 20 2.95 12.52 0.24
CA ASP A 20 4.28 12.93 0.68
C ASP A 20 4.96 11.89 1.60
N THR A 21 4.28 10.78 1.86
CA THR A 21 4.79 9.57 2.54
C THR A 21 4.69 8.36 1.63
N GLU A 22 5.49 7.33 1.90
CA GLU A 22 5.41 6.07 1.17
C GLU A 22 4.09 5.36 1.44
N GLU A 23 3.52 4.77 0.41
CA GLU A 23 2.38 3.87 0.52
C GLU A 23 2.70 2.53 -0.12
N VAL A 24 2.45 1.47 0.65
CA VAL A 24 2.71 0.09 0.23
C VAL A 24 1.39 -0.65 0.16
N PHE A 25 1.16 -1.33 -0.96
CA PHE A 25 -0.01 -2.19 -1.14
C PHE A 25 0.41 -3.65 -1.21
N ILE A 26 -0.31 -4.49 -0.49
CA ILE A 26 -0.26 -5.95 -0.58
C ILE A 26 -1.59 -6.42 -1.17
N VAL A 27 -1.55 -7.10 -2.30
CA VAL A 27 -2.74 -7.69 -2.90
C VAL A 27 -3.15 -8.91 -2.09
N HIS A 28 -4.20 -8.78 -1.29
CA HIS A 28 -4.75 -9.90 -0.54
C HIS A 28 -5.63 -10.78 -1.44
N GLN A 29 -6.53 -10.16 -2.20
CA GLN A 29 -7.47 -10.86 -3.08
C GLN A 29 -7.70 -10.09 -4.38
N GLY A 30 -7.89 -10.82 -5.48
CA GLY A 30 -8.22 -10.27 -6.80
C GLY A 30 -7.01 -9.92 -7.65
N GLN A 31 -7.29 -9.18 -8.71
CA GLN A 31 -6.29 -8.61 -9.63
C GLN A 31 -6.47 -7.11 -9.67
N TRP A 32 -5.38 -6.39 -9.52
CA TRP A 32 -5.39 -4.95 -9.40
C TRP A 32 -4.46 -4.33 -10.43
N LYS A 33 -5.01 -3.44 -11.23
CA LYS A 33 -4.22 -2.60 -12.13
C LYS A 33 -3.82 -1.34 -11.39
N PHE A 34 -2.54 -1.07 -11.33
CA PHE A 34 -1.96 0.19 -10.88
C PHE A 34 -1.52 0.98 -12.09
N THR A 35 -1.86 2.27 -12.11
CA THR A 35 -1.42 3.23 -13.12
C THR A 35 -0.73 4.40 -12.41
N TRP A 36 0.26 5.02 -13.05
CA TRP A 36 0.97 6.14 -12.47
C TRP A 36 1.32 7.21 -13.51
N GLY A 37 1.73 8.40 -13.02
CA GLY A 37 1.90 9.61 -13.77
C GLY A 37 0.74 10.59 -13.55
N GLU A 38 0.89 11.82 -13.99
CA GLU A 38 -0.11 12.88 -13.77
C GLU A 38 -1.50 12.48 -14.29
N ASP A 39 -1.55 11.88 -15.46
CA ASP A 39 -2.78 11.39 -16.12
C ASP A 39 -2.86 9.85 -16.19
N GLY A 40 -1.93 9.14 -15.53
CA GLY A 40 -1.84 7.69 -15.56
C GLY A 40 -1.13 7.11 -16.77
N SER A 41 -0.46 7.93 -17.59
CA SER A 41 0.17 7.50 -18.84
C SER A 41 1.65 7.11 -18.73
N ASP A 42 2.32 7.37 -17.59
CA ASP A 42 3.74 7.02 -17.39
C ASP A 42 3.95 5.50 -17.37
N GLY A 43 2.94 4.75 -16.93
CA GLY A 43 2.97 3.30 -16.95
C GLY A 43 1.83 2.65 -16.19
N GLU A 44 1.71 1.34 -16.40
CA GLU A 44 0.75 0.50 -15.69
C GLU A 44 1.32 -0.88 -15.37
N THR A 45 0.76 -1.53 -14.38
CA THR A 45 1.05 -2.92 -14.04
C THR A 45 -0.16 -3.60 -13.42
N ILE A 46 -0.32 -4.90 -13.67
CA ILE A 46 -1.34 -5.71 -13.01
C ILE A 46 -0.64 -6.56 -11.93
N LEU A 47 -1.19 -6.51 -10.72
CA LEU A 47 -0.76 -7.29 -9.57
C LEU A 47 -1.82 -8.30 -9.19
N SER A 48 -1.38 -9.45 -8.70
CA SER A 48 -2.23 -10.56 -8.26
C SER A 48 -1.98 -10.88 -6.79
N SER A 49 -2.83 -11.72 -6.22
CA SER A 49 -2.76 -12.11 -4.79
C SER A 49 -1.35 -12.53 -4.37
N GLY A 50 -0.86 -11.90 -3.31
CA GLY A 50 0.48 -12.07 -2.74
C GLY A 50 1.55 -11.15 -3.33
N ASP A 51 1.26 -10.39 -4.38
CA ASP A 51 2.15 -9.34 -4.88
C ASP A 51 2.14 -8.12 -3.95
N THR A 52 3.25 -7.41 -3.93
CA THR A 52 3.42 -6.17 -3.15
C THR A 52 3.98 -5.09 -4.06
N ILE A 53 3.46 -3.87 -3.93
CA ILE A 53 3.99 -2.67 -4.58
C ILE A 53 4.17 -1.55 -3.56
N SER A 54 5.32 -0.89 -3.62
CA SER A 54 5.57 0.36 -2.89
C SER A 54 5.49 1.53 -3.84
N ILE A 55 4.63 2.46 -3.54
CA ILE A 55 4.47 3.68 -4.33
C ILE A 55 5.43 4.76 -3.80
N PRO A 56 6.32 5.29 -4.63
CA PRO A 56 7.15 6.42 -4.26
C PRO A 56 6.36 7.66 -3.85
N THR A 57 6.94 8.44 -2.93
CA THR A 57 6.40 9.76 -2.58
C THR A 57 6.36 10.68 -3.81
N GLN A 58 5.44 11.64 -3.82
CA GLN A 58 5.28 12.62 -4.90
C GLN A 58 5.02 11.99 -6.28
N LEU A 59 4.50 10.76 -6.35
CA LEU A 59 4.08 10.10 -7.58
C LEU A 59 2.55 10.00 -7.63
N PHE A 60 1.93 10.60 -8.63
CA PHE A 60 0.51 10.36 -8.88
C PHE A 60 0.28 8.91 -9.29
N ARG A 61 -0.65 8.25 -8.62
CA ARG A 61 -1.05 6.87 -8.91
C ARG A 61 -2.52 6.65 -8.62
N GLY A 62 -3.09 5.71 -9.33
CA GLY A 62 -4.41 5.16 -9.09
C GLY A 62 -4.39 3.65 -9.20
N PHE A 63 -5.45 3.02 -8.74
CA PHE A 63 -5.63 1.58 -8.88
C PHE A 63 -7.07 1.23 -9.22
N GLU A 64 -7.24 0.09 -9.88
CA GLU A 64 -8.53 -0.43 -10.32
C GLU A 64 -8.59 -1.93 -10.05
N ASN A 65 -9.69 -2.42 -9.48
CA ASN A 65 -9.95 -3.85 -9.44
C ASN A 65 -10.35 -4.34 -10.85
N VAL A 66 -9.44 -5.06 -11.50
CA VAL A 66 -9.66 -5.67 -12.83
C VAL A 66 -9.95 -7.16 -12.75
N GLY A 67 -9.97 -7.74 -11.54
CA GLY A 67 -10.36 -9.13 -11.31
C GLY A 67 -11.85 -9.37 -11.49
N ASP A 68 -12.27 -10.61 -11.41
CA ASP A 68 -13.67 -11.00 -11.63
C ASP A 68 -14.55 -10.83 -10.40
N ASP A 69 -13.97 -10.76 -9.21
CA ASP A 69 -14.63 -10.66 -7.91
C ASP A 69 -14.33 -9.37 -7.16
N ASN A 70 -14.89 -9.23 -5.95
CA ASN A 70 -14.46 -8.22 -5.01
C ASN A 70 -12.99 -8.42 -4.68
N GLY A 71 -12.19 -7.41 -5.00
CA GLY A 71 -10.78 -7.39 -4.66
C GLY A 71 -10.55 -6.84 -3.26
N PHE A 72 -9.43 -7.22 -2.64
CA PHE A 72 -8.99 -6.69 -1.37
C PHE A 72 -7.50 -6.32 -1.44
N LEU A 73 -7.21 -5.04 -1.23
CA LEU A 73 -5.87 -4.50 -1.01
C LEU A 73 -5.69 -4.19 0.48
N PHE A 74 -4.61 -4.67 1.06
CA PHE A 74 -4.10 -4.19 2.33
C PHE A 74 -3.06 -3.12 2.06
N SER A 75 -3.10 -2.00 2.79
CA SER A 75 -2.16 -0.90 2.61
C SER A 75 -1.46 -0.51 3.91
N VAL A 76 -0.23 -0.06 3.78
CA VAL A 76 0.58 0.53 4.85
C VAL A 76 1.03 1.90 4.38
N LEU A 77 0.70 2.94 5.14
CA LEU A 77 1.14 4.31 4.89
C LEU A 77 2.22 4.69 5.89
N GLY A 78 3.32 5.19 5.38
CA GLY A 78 4.37 5.77 6.21
C GLY A 78 3.91 7.07 6.89
N HIS A 79 4.63 7.47 7.92
CA HIS A 79 4.47 8.77 8.56
C HIS A 79 5.61 9.71 8.19
N LEU A 80 5.37 11.00 8.31
CA LEU A 80 6.42 12.02 8.26
C LEU A 80 7.38 11.87 9.46
N PRO A 81 8.57 12.47 9.42
CA PRO A 81 9.56 12.35 10.52
C PRO A 81 9.06 12.81 11.90
N ASN A 82 8.00 13.63 11.95
CA ASN A 82 7.36 14.07 13.19
C ASN A 82 6.22 13.14 13.66
N ASP A 83 6.14 11.94 13.09
CA ASP A 83 5.11 10.91 13.35
C ASP A 83 3.67 11.37 13.06
N THR A 84 3.49 12.23 12.05
CA THR A 84 2.18 12.64 11.56
C THR A 84 1.86 11.96 10.22
N PRO A 85 0.58 11.68 9.93
CA PRO A 85 0.16 11.25 8.61
C PRO A 85 0.58 12.24 7.53
N GLY A 86 0.90 11.72 6.35
CA GLY A 86 1.19 12.54 5.20
C GLY A 86 -0.06 13.22 4.60
N SER A 87 0.18 14.15 3.69
CA SER A 87 -0.86 14.82 2.93
C SER A 87 -1.18 14.07 1.63
N VAL A 88 -2.36 14.36 1.07
CA VAL A 88 -2.84 13.84 -0.19
C VAL A 88 -2.98 14.97 -1.20
N THR A 89 -2.42 14.80 -2.38
CA THR A 89 -2.61 15.71 -3.51
C THR A 89 -3.22 14.96 -4.67
N TRP A 90 -4.40 15.36 -5.15
CA TRP A 90 -5.03 14.75 -6.31
C TRP A 90 -4.46 15.33 -7.61
N ALA A 91 -4.35 14.46 -8.63
CA ALA A 91 -3.97 14.88 -9.96
C ALA A 91 -4.98 15.92 -10.53
N PRO A 92 -4.53 16.94 -11.27
CA PRO A 92 -5.39 18.03 -11.73
C PRO A 92 -6.63 17.58 -12.49
N TYR A 93 -6.52 16.57 -13.35
CA TYR A 93 -7.65 16.10 -14.15
C TYR A 93 -8.77 15.47 -13.29
N VAL A 94 -8.47 14.93 -12.11
CA VAL A 94 -9.45 14.34 -11.20
C VAL A 94 -10.53 15.34 -10.80
N PHE A 95 -10.18 16.61 -10.64
CA PHE A 95 -11.15 17.66 -10.33
C PHE A 95 -12.10 17.94 -11.48
N ALA A 96 -11.61 17.90 -12.73
CA ALA A 96 -12.44 18.06 -13.91
C ALA A 96 -13.42 16.88 -14.09
N GLU A 97 -12.95 15.65 -13.83
CA GLU A 97 -13.81 14.46 -13.82
C GLU A 97 -14.84 14.52 -12.69
N ALA A 98 -14.42 14.81 -11.45
CA ALA A 98 -15.31 14.90 -10.30
C ALA A 98 -16.45 15.90 -10.52
N LYS A 99 -16.13 17.04 -11.14
CA LYS A 99 -17.12 18.09 -11.47
C LYS A 99 -18.21 17.59 -12.43
N GLN A 100 -17.90 16.66 -13.34
CA GLN A 100 -18.91 16.08 -14.24
C GLN A 100 -19.95 15.25 -13.47
N TYR A 101 -19.57 14.75 -12.30
CA TYR A 101 -20.46 14.02 -11.39
C TYR A 101 -21.04 14.91 -10.29
N GLY A 102 -20.90 16.24 -10.42
CA GLY A 102 -21.41 17.19 -9.44
C GLY A 102 -20.56 17.35 -8.19
N LEU A 103 -19.39 16.74 -8.13
CA LEU A 103 -18.53 16.79 -6.96
C LEU A 103 -17.56 17.98 -7.05
N VAL A 104 -17.54 18.79 -5.98
CA VAL A 104 -16.70 19.99 -5.86
C VAL A 104 -16.01 19.99 -4.52
N LEU A 105 -14.67 20.11 -4.50
CA LEU A 105 -13.87 20.20 -3.29
C LEU A 105 -13.64 21.67 -2.91
N LEU A 106 -13.83 22.00 -1.63
CA LEU A 106 -13.54 23.30 -1.05
C LEU A 106 -12.14 23.33 -0.42
N LYS A 107 -11.53 24.49 -0.26
CA LYS A 107 -10.22 24.66 0.37
C LYS A 107 -10.15 24.12 1.82
N ASN A 108 -11.27 24.08 2.50
CA ASN A 108 -11.37 23.52 3.84
C ASN A 108 -11.46 21.98 3.88
N GLY A 109 -11.36 21.31 2.72
CA GLY A 109 -11.45 19.86 2.57
C GLY A 109 -12.88 19.31 2.47
N GLN A 110 -13.91 20.15 2.55
CA GLN A 110 -15.29 19.72 2.40
C GLN A 110 -15.61 19.39 0.95
N LEU A 111 -16.18 18.19 0.72
CA LEU A 111 -16.71 17.78 -0.58
C LEU A 111 -18.21 18.16 -0.67
N ILE A 112 -18.58 18.86 -1.72
CA ILE A 112 -19.96 19.26 -2.02
C ILE A 112 -20.45 18.37 -3.17
N ASP A 113 -21.62 17.78 -3.03
CA ASP A 113 -22.32 17.05 -4.09
C ASP A 113 -23.51 17.88 -4.60
N THR A 114 -23.32 18.55 -5.72
CA THR A 114 -24.34 19.41 -6.34
C THR A 114 -25.47 18.59 -6.98
N HIS A 115 -25.23 17.32 -7.35
CA HIS A 115 -26.27 16.44 -7.88
C HIS A 115 -27.23 15.95 -6.78
N SER A 116 -26.77 15.90 -5.54
CA SER A 116 -27.64 15.62 -4.37
C SER A 116 -28.40 16.84 -3.85
N GLY A 117 -28.29 17.99 -4.53
CA GLY A 117 -28.95 19.25 -4.16
C GLY A 117 -28.16 20.12 -3.17
N GLN A 118 -26.91 19.76 -2.86
CA GLN A 118 -26.03 20.63 -2.09
C GLN A 118 -25.61 21.83 -2.94
N THR A 119 -25.44 22.97 -2.31
CA THR A 119 -24.97 24.20 -2.97
C THR A 119 -23.57 24.57 -2.48
N VAL A 120 -22.74 25.01 -3.38
CA VAL A 120 -21.43 25.58 -3.03
C VAL A 120 -21.67 26.89 -2.30
N PRO A 121 -21.23 27.07 -1.06
CA PRO A 121 -21.38 28.34 -0.35
C PRO A 121 -20.67 29.47 -1.10
N SER A 122 -21.32 30.62 -1.21
CA SER A 122 -20.76 31.75 -1.97
C SER A 122 -19.51 32.38 -1.34
N ASP A 123 -19.30 32.14 -0.06
CA ASP A 123 -18.18 32.63 0.75
C ASP A 123 -17.03 31.61 0.86
N GLN A 124 -17.19 30.41 0.28
CA GLN A 124 -16.17 29.37 0.29
C GLN A 124 -15.29 29.44 -0.95
N ASP A 125 -13.99 29.36 -0.73
CA ASP A 125 -13.05 29.23 -1.82
C ASP A 125 -13.02 27.78 -2.35
N LEU A 126 -13.08 27.62 -3.65
CA LEU A 126 -12.87 26.32 -4.28
C LEU A 126 -11.41 25.89 -4.12
N TYR A 127 -11.21 24.60 -3.92
CA TYR A 127 -9.87 24.02 -3.97
C TYR A 127 -9.28 24.24 -5.37
N SER A 128 -8.01 24.68 -5.42
CA SER A 128 -7.27 24.85 -6.67
C SER A 128 -6.32 23.69 -6.85
N PRO A 129 -6.42 22.91 -7.93
CA PRO A 129 -5.45 21.88 -8.25
C PRO A 129 -4.04 22.45 -8.38
N VAL A 130 -3.03 21.64 -8.07
CA VAL A 130 -1.63 21.97 -8.36
C VAL A 130 -1.44 22.21 -9.85
N SER A 131 -0.58 23.17 -10.20
CA SER A 131 -0.38 23.56 -11.60
C SER A 131 1.00 24.16 -11.84
N GLY A 132 1.42 24.23 -13.11
CA GLY A 132 2.68 24.87 -13.49
C GLY A 132 3.89 24.28 -12.72
N LYS A 133 4.64 25.14 -12.05
CA LYS A 133 5.84 24.74 -11.31
C LYS A 133 5.59 23.78 -10.14
N GLU A 134 4.38 23.78 -9.58
CA GLU A 134 4.02 22.86 -8.52
C GLU A 134 3.96 21.42 -9.04
N LEU A 135 3.48 21.24 -10.28
CA LEU A 135 3.47 19.92 -10.95
C LEU A 135 4.88 19.38 -11.23
N GLU A 136 5.84 20.27 -11.51
CA GLU A 136 7.23 19.87 -11.76
C GLU A 136 7.90 19.20 -10.55
N ALA A 137 7.34 19.38 -9.35
CA ALA A 137 7.82 18.72 -8.14
C ALA A 137 7.40 17.24 -8.02
N PHE A 138 6.42 16.81 -8.82
CA PHE A 138 5.96 15.43 -8.80
C PHE A 138 6.85 14.52 -9.66
N SER A 139 7.03 13.30 -9.18
CA SER A 139 7.89 12.31 -9.82
C SER A 139 7.20 11.69 -11.03
N THR A 140 8.03 11.33 -12.00
CA THR A 140 7.66 10.45 -13.10
C THR A 140 8.51 9.19 -13.03
N LEU A 141 7.96 8.03 -13.36
CA LEU A 141 8.68 6.76 -13.32
C LEU A 141 8.42 5.93 -14.56
N THR A 142 9.50 5.40 -15.12
CA THR A 142 9.38 4.36 -16.15
C THR A 142 8.87 3.05 -15.55
N LEU A 143 8.35 2.16 -16.40
CA LEU A 143 7.98 0.80 -15.99
C LEU A 143 9.15 0.03 -15.38
N GLU A 144 10.37 0.23 -15.91
CA GLU A 144 11.58 -0.39 -15.38
C GLU A 144 11.86 0.08 -13.95
N ASP A 145 11.77 1.38 -13.68
CA ASP A 145 12.02 1.93 -12.33
C ASP A 145 10.92 1.51 -11.35
N MET A 146 9.66 1.49 -11.78
CA MET A 146 8.57 0.99 -10.96
C MET A 146 8.75 -0.51 -10.63
N SER A 147 9.30 -1.31 -11.53
CA SER A 147 9.52 -2.74 -11.29
C SER A 147 10.43 -3.03 -10.08
N LYS A 148 11.32 -2.10 -9.74
CA LYS A 148 12.20 -2.17 -8.56
C LYS A 148 11.42 -1.99 -7.24
N ASN A 149 10.22 -1.41 -7.33
CA ASN A 149 9.31 -1.19 -6.21
C ASN A 149 8.21 -2.27 -6.12
N ILE A 150 8.32 -3.34 -6.91
CA ILE A 150 7.34 -4.44 -6.94
C ILE A 150 8.02 -5.74 -6.53
N LYS A 151 7.44 -6.44 -5.55
CA LYS A 151 7.78 -7.81 -5.18
C LYS A 151 6.65 -8.73 -5.64
N ARG A 152 6.93 -9.57 -6.63
CA ARG A 152 5.95 -10.57 -7.11
C ARG A 152 5.90 -11.78 -6.17
N ASN A 153 4.72 -12.35 -6.02
CA ASN A 153 4.54 -13.55 -5.18
C ASN A 153 5.43 -14.73 -5.64
N VAL A 154 5.58 -14.90 -6.93
CA VAL A 154 6.41 -15.97 -7.52
C VAL A 154 7.90 -15.82 -7.21
N GLU A 155 8.39 -14.63 -6.90
CA GLU A 155 9.78 -14.37 -6.62
C GLU A 155 10.24 -14.87 -5.25
N TYR A 156 9.32 -15.22 -4.33
CA TYR A 156 9.71 -15.75 -3.03
C TYR A 156 10.38 -17.12 -3.14
N ALA A 157 10.04 -17.92 -4.16
CA ALA A 157 10.65 -19.24 -4.38
C ALA A 157 12.17 -19.21 -4.61
N SER A 158 12.73 -18.06 -5.01
CA SER A 158 14.15 -17.89 -5.33
C SER A 158 14.86 -16.87 -4.43
N HIS A 159 14.19 -16.37 -3.39
CA HIS A 159 14.77 -15.37 -2.49
C HIS A 159 15.38 -16.00 -1.25
N GLU A 160 16.42 -15.35 -0.75
CA GLU A 160 17.03 -15.73 0.52
C GLU A 160 16.07 -15.48 1.68
N THR A 161 16.10 -16.40 2.64
CA THR A 161 15.35 -16.35 3.88
C THR A 161 16.25 -15.95 5.03
N GLY A 162 15.67 -15.46 6.11
CA GLY A 162 16.41 -15.12 7.33
C GLY A 162 15.47 -15.06 8.53
N GLY A 163 15.87 -14.37 9.58
CA GLY A 163 15.02 -14.10 10.74
C GLY A 163 14.45 -15.35 11.39
N LEU A 164 13.14 -15.52 11.29
CA LEU A 164 12.40 -16.62 11.90
C LEU A 164 12.43 -17.94 11.11
N THR A 165 13.21 -18.00 10.02
CA THR A 165 13.37 -19.22 9.22
C THR A 165 13.96 -20.37 10.06
N ASN A 166 13.37 -21.56 9.94
CA ASN A 166 13.81 -22.74 10.68
C ASN A 166 13.57 -24.05 9.88
N GLU A 167 14.13 -25.14 10.36
CA GLU A 167 13.97 -26.47 9.76
C GLU A 167 12.57 -27.09 9.96
N GLN A 168 11.72 -26.48 10.77
CA GLN A 168 10.35 -26.92 11.07
C GLN A 168 9.31 -26.34 10.08
N GLY A 169 9.76 -25.77 8.97
CA GLY A 169 8.88 -25.29 7.90
C GLY A 169 8.46 -23.82 8.03
N ALA A 170 9.21 -23.01 8.76
CA ALA A 170 9.06 -21.55 8.75
C ALA A 170 10.07 -20.92 7.79
N GLN A 171 9.62 -19.99 6.96
CA GLN A 171 10.45 -19.20 6.04
C GLN A 171 10.07 -17.73 6.15
N GLU A 172 10.99 -16.88 6.57
CA GLU A 172 10.80 -15.44 6.65
C GLU A 172 11.60 -14.73 5.57
N TYR A 173 10.97 -13.81 4.88
CA TYR A 173 11.53 -13.03 3.76
C TYR A 173 11.42 -11.55 4.05
N ALA A 174 12.49 -10.80 3.78
CA ALA A 174 12.39 -9.34 3.73
C ALA A 174 11.74 -8.92 2.40
N VAL A 175 10.74 -8.05 2.48
CA VAL A 175 10.10 -7.38 1.33
C VAL A 175 10.64 -5.96 1.22
N ILE A 176 10.61 -5.23 2.34
CA ILE A 176 11.12 -3.88 2.52
C ILE A 176 12.02 -3.88 3.76
N GLY A 177 13.19 -3.29 3.64
CA GLY A 177 14.13 -3.14 4.75
C GLY A 177 15.57 -3.39 4.33
N SER A 178 16.48 -2.83 5.10
CA SER A 178 17.92 -3.07 4.94
C SER A 178 18.30 -4.42 5.53
N GLN A 179 19.47 -4.91 5.13
CA GLN A 179 20.05 -6.10 5.74
C GLN A 179 20.19 -5.94 7.25
N ASN A 180 19.76 -6.96 7.99
CA ASN A 180 19.93 -7.03 9.45
C ASN A 180 20.76 -8.26 9.83
N ASN A 181 22.03 -8.02 10.15
CA ASN A 181 22.97 -9.09 10.49
C ASN A 181 22.64 -9.79 11.82
N ASN A 182 22.03 -9.08 12.77
CA ASN A 182 21.68 -9.66 14.08
C ASN A 182 20.55 -10.69 13.94
N GLU A 183 19.66 -10.49 13.01
CA GLU A 183 18.57 -11.44 12.70
C GLU A 183 18.88 -12.35 11.51
N HIS A 184 20.09 -12.26 10.94
CA HIS A 184 20.45 -12.94 9.69
C HIS A 184 19.45 -12.68 8.55
N MET A 185 18.85 -11.49 8.53
CA MET A 185 17.85 -11.11 7.53
C MET A 185 18.54 -10.42 6.35
N PRO A 186 18.40 -10.93 5.11
CA PRO A 186 18.89 -10.25 3.92
C PRO A 186 18.11 -8.96 3.66
N ALA A 187 18.65 -8.09 2.82
CA ALA A 187 17.92 -6.90 2.39
C ALA A 187 16.67 -7.27 1.57
N GLY A 188 15.61 -6.51 1.76
CA GLY A 188 14.40 -6.64 0.94
C GLY A 188 14.65 -6.24 -0.51
N LYS A 189 13.84 -6.78 -1.44
CA LYS A 189 13.89 -6.38 -2.85
C LYS A 189 13.59 -4.89 -3.02
N ILE A 190 12.65 -4.37 -2.27
CA ILE A 190 12.29 -2.95 -2.27
C ILE A 190 13.28 -2.23 -1.36
N SER A 191 14.30 -1.62 -1.99
CA SER A 191 15.45 -1.04 -1.29
C SER A 191 15.26 0.42 -0.89
N ARG A 192 14.18 1.07 -1.32
CA ARG A 192 13.90 2.46 -0.92
C ARG A 192 13.69 2.53 0.59
N PRO A 193 14.19 3.62 1.22
CA PRO A 193 13.93 3.82 2.65
C PRO A 193 12.43 3.96 2.94
N HIS A 194 11.98 3.30 3.99
CA HIS A 194 10.64 3.41 4.56
C HIS A 194 10.79 3.62 6.07
N ASN A 195 9.82 4.24 6.71
CA ASN A 195 9.80 4.38 8.17
C ASN A 195 9.33 3.10 8.87
N PHE A 196 9.23 2.00 8.12
CA PHE A 196 8.85 0.67 8.60
C PHE A 196 9.56 -0.41 7.77
N GLN A 197 9.58 -1.61 8.29
CA GLN A 197 9.99 -2.82 7.57
C GLN A 197 8.75 -3.62 7.19
N LEU A 198 8.81 -4.30 6.05
CA LEU A 198 7.79 -5.26 5.65
C LEU A 198 8.46 -6.62 5.45
N ARG A 199 7.93 -7.63 6.13
CA ARG A 199 8.38 -9.00 6.03
C ARG A 199 7.23 -9.91 5.68
N ARG A 200 7.54 -11.05 5.09
CA ARG A 200 6.59 -12.12 4.83
C ARG A 200 7.06 -13.38 5.52
N LEU A 201 6.21 -13.89 6.39
CA LEU A 201 6.40 -15.19 7.04
C LEU A 201 5.51 -16.23 6.36
N MET A 202 6.11 -17.31 5.87
CA MET A 202 5.42 -18.48 5.34
C MET A 202 5.63 -19.65 6.30
N LEU A 203 4.54 -20.32 6.65
CA LEU A 203 4.55 -21.47 7.55
C LEU A 203 3.91 -22.66 6.85
N ASP A 204 4.61 -23.78 6.84
CA ASP A 204 4.01 -25.06 6.48
C ASP A 204 2.93 -25.46 7.49
N CYS A 205 2.04 -26.35 7.08
CA CYS A 205 0.99 -26.84 7.98
C CYS A 205 1.61 -27.49 9.22
N GLY A 206 1.30 -26.94 10.40
CA GLY A 206 1.85 -27.42 11.68
C GLY A 206 3.25 -26.90 12.01
N ALA A 207 3.83 -26.07 11.16
CA ALA A 207 5.10 -25.41 11.47
C ALA A 207 4.97 -24.49 12.69
N THR A 208 6.06 -24.33 13.42
CA THR A 208 6.11 -23.47 14.60
C THR A 208 7.32 -22.58 14.56
N VAL A 209 7.18 -21.40 15.15
CA VAL A 209 8.28 -20.46 15.40
C VAL A 209 8.51 -20.38 16.90
N ALA A 210 9.76 -20.43 17.31
CA ALA A 210 10.12 -20.31 18.72
C ALA A 210 9.70 -18.95 19.30
N LYS A 211 9.50 -18.92 20.63
CA LYS A 211 9.24 -17.66 21.34
C LYS A 211 10.37 -16.67 21.05
N HIS A 212 10.01 -15.51 20.60
CA HIS A 212 10.92 -14.40 20.28
C HIS A 212 10.30 -13.05 20.69
N SER A 213 11.08 -12.00 20.60
CA SER A 213 10.64 -10.62 20.75
C SER A 213 11.31 -9.76 19.67
N ARG A 214 10.65 -8.70 19.27
CA ARG A 214 11.20 -7.65 18.43
C ARG A 214 11.25 -6.35 19.21
N GLU A 215 12.18 -5.48 18.86
CA GLU A 215 12.32 -4.18 19.53
C GLU A 215 11.21 -3.21 19.10
N GLU A 216 10.80 -3.27 17.82
CA GLU A 216 9.75 -2.41 17.27
C GLU A 216 8.37 -3.06 17.40
N PRO A 217 7.31 -2.23 17.49
CA PRO A 217 5.93 -2.72 17.38
C PRO A 217 5.68 -3.44 16.06
N GLU A 218 4.95 -4.53 16.11
CA GLU A 218 4.67 -5.38 14.97
C GLU A 218 3.16 -5.49 14.73
N VAL A 219 2.77 -5.44 13.47
CA VAL A 219 1.40 -5.72 12.99
C VAL A 219 1.46 -6.97 12.13
N LEU A 220 0.64 -7.96 12.45
CA LEU A 220 0.56 -9.24 11.75
C LEU A 220 -0.74 -9.32 10.95
N PHE A 221 -0.63 -9.43 9.64
CA PHE A 221 -1.77 -9.63 8.74
C PHE A 221 -1.73 -11.06 8.17
N VAL A 222 -2.78 -11.84 8.39
CA VAL A 222 -2.87 -13.21 7.88
C VAL A 222 -3.36 -13.21 6.44
N HIS A 223 -2.43 -13.32 5.49
CA HIS A 223 -2.74 -13.37 4.07
C HIS A 223 -3.49 -14.64 3.67
N ARG A 224 -3.09 -15.81 4.21
CA ARG A 224 -3.71 -17.11 3.92
C ARG A 224 -3.54 -18.06 5.10
N GLY A 225 -4.56 -18.86 5.36
CA GLY A 225 -4.50 -19.92 6.38
C GLY A 225 -4.94 -19.43 7.75
N SER A 226 -4.36 -20.01 8.78
CA SER A 226 -4.65 -19.71 10.17
C SER A 226 -3.35 -19.69 10.97
N LEU A 227 -3.19 -18.71 11.83
CA LEU A 227 -2.04 -18.51 12.69
C LEU A 227 -2.47 -18.46 14.15
N THR A 228 -1.92 -19.36 14.98
CA THR A 228 -2.10 -19.27 16.42
C THR A 228 -0.87 -18.61 17.05
N ILE A 229 -1.10 -17.53 17.78
CA ILE A 229 -0.08 -16.76 18.49
C ILE A 229 -0.24 -17.01 19.97
N THR A 230 0.86 -17.44 20.62
CA THR A 230 0.91 -17.66 22.07
C THR A 230 1.76 -16.58 22.71
N THR A 231 1.20 -15.89 23.69
CA THR A 231 1.88 -14.87 24.49
C THR A 231 1.82 -15.23 25.96
N ASP A 232 2.48 -14.47 26.81
CA ASP A 232 2.40 -14.66 28.28
C ASP A 232 0.99 -14.39 28.83
N LYS A 233 0.10 -13.75 28.04
CA LYS A 233 -1.29 -13.45 28.39
C LYS A 233 -2.29 -14.49 27.87
N GLY A 234 -1.84 -15.46 27.07
CA GLY A 234 -2.68 -16.49 26.48
C GLY A 234 -2.41 -16.71 24.99
N ALA A 235 -3.23 -17.54 24.38
CA ALA A 235 -3.18 -17.85 22.96
C ALA A 235 -4.43 -17.32 22.24
N PHE A 236 -4.24 -16.84 21.03
CA PHE A 236 -5.33 -16.43 20.13
C PHE A 236 -5.02 -16.88 18.71
N THR A 237 -6.05 -17.07 17.91
CA THR A 237 -5.92 -17.55 16.53
C THR A 237 -6.49 -16.51 15.58
N LEU A 238 -5.71 -16.19 14.57
CA LEU A 238 -6.06 -15.33 13.44
C LEU A 238 -6.33 -16.21 12.22
N GLY A 239 -7.38 -15.89 11.49
CA GLY A 239 -7.71 -16.51 10.19
C GLY A 239 -7.31 -15.63 9.01
N THR A 240 -7.56 -16.11 7.80
CA THR A 240 -7.31 -15.36 6.56
C THR A 240 -8.04 -14.01 6.56
N GLY A 241 -7.31 -12.92 6.39
CA GLY A 241 -7.82 -11.54 6.39
C GLY A 241 -7.85 -10.86 7.76
N ASP A 242 -7.49 -11.56 8.84
CA ASP A 242 -7.38 -10.97 10.17
C ASP A 242 -6.06 -10.20 10.34
N LEU A 243 -6.09 -9.24 11.28
CA LEU A 243 -4.99 -8.35 11.63
C LEU A 243 -4.76 -8.39 13.14
#